data_d4d2b177fd24e33ed3d2143d26fd6a4e
#
_entry.id   d4d2b177fd24e33ed3d2143d26fd6a4e
#
_cell.length_a   1.000
_cell.length_b   1.000
_cell.length_c   1.000
_cell.angle_alpha   90.00
_cell.angle_beta   90.00
_cell.angle_gamma   90.00
#
_symmetry.space_group_name_H-M   'P 1'
#
loop_
_entity.id
_entity.type
_entity.pdbx_description
1 polymer ?
#
loop_
_entity_poly.entity_id
_entity_poly.type
_entity_poly.pdbx_seq_one_letter_code
_entity_poly.pdbx_strand_id
1 'polypeptide(L)'
;MRTLSIQGLPDKSRQKVLVHDWPEPEGPTGNEIKTETIYSGITNGTERNQLIGGNYAPKDEQLPTGGNGYQNVGRVIEVGPDVSELQIGDVLYMSAGHAEYIVMPEDGLLIKLPDSIDRKEAALFGMTSVAMRTCRNAELQMGERVLIVGAGIIGQVAAQIATGMGARVMLCDINANRLEIAEQIGAAETVLNVAGDGWGKEIADGAFDAVIDFAGVPGMEDQLISAVRQRGRVVFIAGRDKVTYTFNLGQGREIQLKQNSHFDRDDLQNLCRLVDRGLVKIAPLIRDVVPVSEAKRIYDTLRDTPDELLGTVFVW
;
A
#
# COMPACT_ATOMS: atom_id res chain seq x y z
N MET A 1 23.19 -13.48 -5.29
CA MET A 1 22.77 -12.17 -4.76
C MET A 1 22.01 -12.31 -3.45
N ARG A 2 21.80 -11.22 -2.71
CA ARG A 2 20.90 -11.16 -1.56
C ARG A 2 19.43 -11.04 -2.00
N THR A 3 18.52 -11.71 -1.31
CA THR A 3 17.07 -11.56 -1.50
C THR A 3 16.32 -11.85 -0.21
N LEU A 4 15.11 -11.29 -0.08
CA LEU A 4 14.18 -11.73 0.96
C LEU A 4 13.39 -12.93 0.46
N SER A 5 13.44 -14.01 1.22
CA SER A 5 12.80 -15.29 0.88
C SER A 5 11.75 -15.66 1.91
N ILE A 6 10.58 -16.06 1.44
CA ILE A 6 9.54 -16.69 2.26
C ILE A 6 9.85 -18.17 2.35
N GLN A 7 9.92 -18.68 3.57
CA GLN A 7 10.23 -20.08 3.89
C GLN A 7 9.14 -20.68 4.76
N GLY A 8 8.79 -21.94 4.49
CA GLY A 8 7.93 -22.73 5.37
C GLY A 8 8.69 -23.25 6.58
N LEU A 9 8.02 -23.33 7.72
CA LEU A 9 8.54 -23.91 8.94
C LEU A 9 7.88 -25.27 9.21
N PRO A 10 8.49 -26.15 10.04
CA PRO A 10 7.95 -27.47 10.33
C PRO A 10 6.53 -27.48 10.93
N ASP A 11 6.16 -26.42 11.64
CA ASP A 11 4.83 -26.20 12.23
C ASP A 11 3.82 -25.62 11.23
N LYS A 12 4.18 -25.53 9.94
CA LYS A 12 3.41 -24.93 8.85
C LYS A 12 3.28 -23.41 8.92
N SER A 13 3.89 -22.75 9.87
CA SER A 13 4.03 -21.29 9.85
C SER A 13 5.03 -20.86 8.79
N ARG A 14 5.13 -19.56 8.53
CA ARG A 14 6.04 -19.00 7.53
C ARG A 14 6.87 -17.89 8.13
N GLN A 15 8.10 -17.78 7.64
CA GLN A 15 8.98 -16.65 7.95
C GLN A 15 9.49 -16.01 6.67
N LYS A 16 9.90 -14.76 6.73
CA LYS A 16 10.59 -14.06 5.64
C LYS A 16 11.96 -13.63 6.13
N VAL A 17 13.00 -14.09 5.45
CA VAL A 17 14.39 -13.94 5.88
C VAL A 17 15.29 -13.50 4.75
N LEU A 18 16.39 -12.85 5.09
CA LEU A 18 17.47 -12.53 4.14
C LEU A 18 18.26 -13.79 3.78
N VAL A 19 18.36 -14.07 2.50
CA VAL A 19 19.18 -15.15 1.93
C VAL A 19 20.31 -14.53 1.10
N HIS A 20 21.54 -15.04 1.21
CA HIS A 20 22.72 -14.48 0.55
C HIS A 20 23.09 -15.20 -0.76
N ASP A 21 22.69 -16.45 -0.90
CA ASP A 21 23.10 -17.33 -2.01
C ASP A 21 21.97 -17.53 -3.06
N TRP A 22 21.10 -16.53 -3.21
CA TRP A 22 20.05 -16.59 -4.22
C TRP A 22 20.65 -16.40 -5.63
N PRO A 23 20.15 -17.11 -6.65
CA PRO A 23 20.63 -16.92 -8.01
C PRO A 23 20.50 -15.45 -8.43
N GLU A 24 21.57 -14.91 -9.02
CA GLU A 24 21.53 -13.59 -9.62
C GLU A 24 20.80 -13.68 -10.98
N PRO A 25 19.96 -12.69 -11.35
CA PRO A 25 19.36 -12.65 -12.67
C PRO A 25 20.45 -12.48 -13.73
N GLU A 26 20.24 -13.07 -14.90
CA GLU A 26 21.09 -12.83 -16.07
C GLU A 26 21.12 -11.33 -16.43
N GLY A 27 22.09 -10.92 -17.23
CA GLY A 27 22.21 -9.54 -17.71
C GLY A 27 20.99 -9.13 -18.56
N PRO A 28 20.71 -7.82 -18.66
CA PRO A 28 19.56 -7.33 -19.39
C PRO A 28 19.72 -7.57 -20.90
N THR A 29 18.61 -7.97 -21.54
CA THR A 29 18.49 -8.19 -22.99
C THR A 29 17.41 -7.27 -23.58
N GLY A 30 17.46 -7.01 -24.89
CA GLY A 30 16.43 -6.20 -25.55
C GLY A 30 16.23 -4.85 -24.86
N ASN A 31 14.99 -4.54 -24.45
CA ASN A 31 14.61 -3.32 -23.74
C ASN A 31 14.68 -3.45 -22.21
N GLU A 32 15.38 -4.44 -21.67
CA GLU A 32 15.49 -4.64 -20.23
C GLU A 32 16.59 -3.74 -19.63
N ILE A 33 16.39 -3.41 -18.37
CA ILE A 33 17.37 -2.76 -17.50
C ILE A 33 17.72 -3.67 -16.33
N LYS A 34 18.94 -3.57 -15.81
CA LYS A 34 19.33 -4.16 -14.52
C LYS A 34 19.57 -3.04 -13.52
N THR A 35 19.01 -3.19 -12.35
CA THR A 35 19.16 -2.23 -11.25
C THR A 35 19.76 -2.88 -10.02
N GLU A 36 20.50 -2.08 -9.24
CA GLU A 36 20.91 -2.40 -7.88
C GLU A 36 19.97 -1.70 -6.90
N THR A 37 19.37 -2.47 -6.00
CA THR A 37 18.41 -1.96 -5.01
C THR A 37 19.10 -1.09 -3.96
N ILE A 38 18.54 0.09 -3.71
CA ILE A 38 18.95 1.01 -2.66
C ILE A 38 18.04 0.89 -1.46
N TYR A 39 16.72 0.90 -1.71
CA TYR A 39 15.68 0.78 -0.70
C TYR A 39 14.57 -0.15 -1.17
N SER A 40 13.92 -0.83 -0.23
CA SER A 40 12.65 -1.50 -0.49
C SER A 40 11.69 -1.33 0.67
N GLY A 41 10.41 -1.11 0.37
CA GLY A 41 9.38 -0.87 1.36
C GLY A 41 8.50 -2.09 1.62
N ILE A 42 7.98 -2.23 2.82
CA ILE A 42 7.06 -3.31 3.18
C ILE A 42 5.63 -2.88 2.87
N THR A 43 4.87 -3.79 2.26
CA THR A 43 3.42 -3.68 2.11
C THR A 43 2.73 -4.47 3.23
N ASN A 44 2.48 -3.82 4.36
CA ASN A 44 2.06 -4.47 5.59
C ASN A 44 0.93 -5.50 5.41
N GLY A 45 -0.18 -5.12 4.77
CA GLY A 45 -1.33 -6.01 4.59
C GLY A 45 -1.03 -7.21 3.72
N THR A 46 -0.45 -6.99 2.53
CA THR A 46 -0.14 -8.05 1.57
C THR A 46 0.93 -9.00 2.08
N GLU A 47 2.01 -8.46 2.64
CA GLU A 47 3.13 -9.30 3.08
C GLU A 47 2.82 -10.03 4.38
N ARG A 48 2.03 -9.44 5.29
CA ARG A 48 1.48 -10.17 6.43
C ARG A 48 0.59 -11.33 5.98
N ASN A 49 -0.29 -11.08 5.00
CA ASN A 49 -1.16 -12.12 4.43
C ASN A 49 -0.34 -13.30 3.89
N GLN A 50 0.79 -13.05 3.26
CA GLN A 50 1.71 -14.09 2.79
C GLN A 50 2.28 -14.92 3.95
N LEU A 51 2.61 -14.28 5.08
CA LEU A 51 3.20 -14.95 6.24
C LEU A 51 2.19 -15.82 7.01
N ILE A 52 0.92 -15.40 7.07
CA ILE A 52 -0.13 -16.13 7.78
C ILE A 52 -0.89 -17.13 6.90
N GLY A 53 -0.45 -17.34 5.66
CA GLY A 53 -1.07 -18.29 4.73
C GLY A 53 -2.40 -17.85 4.16
N GLY A 54 -2.62 -16.54 4.01
CA GLY A 54 -3.84 -15.99 3.40
C GLY A 54 -3.83 -16.04 1.86
N ASN A 55 -4.77 -15.36 1.21
CA ASN A 55 -5.04 -15.45 -0.24
C ASN A 55 -3.86 -15.06 -1.14
N TYR A 56 -2.94 -14.23 -0.64
CA TYR A 56 -1.75 -13.79 -1.38
C TYR A 56 -0.53 -14.63 -1.06
N ALA A 57 -0.70 -15.67 -0.24
CA ALA A 57 0.40 -16.52 0.15
C ALA A 57 0.82 -17.44 -1.00
N PRO A 58 2.15 -17.66 -1.23
CA PRO A 58 2.60 -18.70 -2.13
C PRO A 58 2.13 -20.06 -1.64
N LYS A 59 1.88 -20.97 -2.58
CA LYS A 59 1.56 -22.36 -2.20
C LYS A 59 2.77 -23.04 -1.57
N ASP A 60 2.53 -24.03 -0.71
CA ASP A 60 3.62 -24.70 0.01
C ASP A 60 4.64 -25.36 -0.92
N GLU A 61 4.21 -25.88 -2.07
CA GLU A 61 5.11 -26.46 -3.09
C GLU A 61 5.99 -25.41 -3.80
N GLN A 62 5.70 -24.13 -3.64
CA GLN A 62 6.49 -23.02 -4.20
C GLN A 62 7.55 -22.50 -3.22
N LEU A 63 7.58 -23.01 -2.00
CA LEU A 63 8.53 -22.57 -0.98
C LEU A 63 9.85 -23.36 -1.07
N PRO A 64 11.02 -22.72 -0.83
CA PRO A 64 11.19 -21.29 -0.58
C PRO A 64 11.03 -20.44 -1.86
N THR A 65 10.47 -19.25 -1.72
CA THR A 65 10.35 -18.30 -2.84
C THR A 65 10.96 -16.95 -2.48
N GLY A 66 11.68 -16.33 -3.42
CA GLY A 66 12.39 -15.06 -3.22
C GLY A 66 11.77 -13.89 -4.00
N GLY A 67 12.22 -12.68 -3.70
CA GLY A 67 11.87 -11.48 -4.45
C GLY A 67 10.41 -11.04 -4.31
N ASN A 68 9.70 -11.49 -3.29
CA ASN A 68 8.29 -11.12 -3.07
C ASN A 68 8.19 -9.67 -2.57
N GLY A 69 7.14 -8.97 -3.01
CA GLY A 69 6.91 -7.56 -2.75
C GLY A 69 6.75 -6.81 -4.08
N TYR A 70 6.46 -5.51 -3.99
CA TYR A 70 6.31 -4.66 -5.19
C TYR A 70 6.74 -3.21 -4.92
N GLN A 71 7.68 -3.03 -4.00
CA GLN A 71 8.14 -1.71 -3.57
C GLN A 71 9.65 -1.65 -3.53
N ASN A 72 10.26 -1.26 -4.64
CA ASN A 72 11.70 -1.25 -4.81
C ASN A 72 12.16 0.10 -5.38
N VAL A 73 13.22 0.63 -4.82
CA VAL A 73 13.97 1.78 -5.37
C VAL A 73 15.37 1.31 -5.67
N GLY A 74 15.76 1.39 -6.95
CA GLY A 74 17.05 0.94 -7.42
C GLY A 74 17.72 1.93 -8.37
N ARG A 75 19.03 1.76 -8.52
CA ARG A 75 19.85 2.49 -9.50
C ARG A 75 20.12 1.60 -10.70
N VAL A 76 19.90 2.12 -11.90
CA VAL A 76 20.27 1.43 -13.15
C VAL A 76 21.77 1.24 -13.20
N ILE A 77 22.23 -0.03 -13.34
CA ILE A 77 23.65 -0.40 -13.44
C ILE A 77 24.00 -0.98 -14.81
N GLU A 78 23.03 -1.58 -15.51
CA GLU A 78 23.19 -2.10 -16.86
C GLU A 78 21.93 -1.84 -17.68
N VAL A 79 22.07 -1.70 -18.99
CA VAL A 79 20.96 -1.52 -19.94
C VAL A 79 21.11 -2.46 -21.12
N GLY A 80 20.02 -3.04 -21.59
CA GLY A 80 19.97 -3.82 -22.82
C GLY A 80 20.09 -2.95 -24.08
N PRO A 81 20.37 -3.55 -25.23
CA PRO A 81 20.68 -2.81 -26.45
C PRO A 81 19.53 -1.99 -27.03
N ASP A 82 18.29 -2.30 -26.68
CA ASP A 82 17.10 -1.63 -27.20
C ASP A 82 16.48 -0.64 -26.18
N VAL A 83 17.14 -0.41 -25.03
CA VAL A 83 16.72 0.60 -24.04
C VAL A 83 16.92 1.99 -24.62
N SER A 84 15.89 2.84 -24.53
CA SER A 84 15.85 4.16 -25.19
C SER A 84 15.59 5.32 -24.22
N GLU A 85 14.88 5.12 -23.13
CA GLU A 85 14.43 6.18 -22.22
C GLU A 85 15.25 6.24 -20.93
N LEU A 86 15.93 5.15 -20.55
CA LEU A 86 16.68 5.05 -19.31
C LEU A 86 18.18 4.90 -19.57
N GLN A 87 19.00 5.33 -18.62
CA GLN A 87 20.46 5.24 -18.70
C GLN A 87 21.06 4.78 -17.37
N ILE A 88 22.28 4.30 -17.43
CA ILE A 88 23.07 3.94 -16.24
C ILE A 88 23.17 5.15 -15.31
N GLY A 89 22.90 4.91 -14.01
CA GLY A 89 22.88 5.93 -12.98
C GLY A 89 21.48 6.46 -12.65
N ASP A 90 20.48 6.29 -13.51
CA ASP A 90 19.10 6.67 -13.21
C ASP A 90 18.60 5.94 -11.96
N VAL A 91 17.85 6.65 -11.12
CA VAL A 91 17.21 6.08 -9.94
C VAL A 91 15.72 5.95 -10.19
N LEU A 92 15.22 4.74 -9.98
CA LEU A 92 13.84 4.36 -10.32
C LEU A 92 13.09 3.90 -9.08
N TYR A 93 11.78 4.18 -9.02
CA TYR A 93 10.84 3.31 -8.34
C TYR A 93 10.42 2.20 -9.32
N MET A 94 10.33 0.98 -8.80
CA MET A 94 9.92 -0.20 -9.58
C MET A 94 8.90 -1.03 -8.79
N SER A 95 7.87 -1.52 -9.47
CA SER A 95 6.96 -2.54 -8.92
C SER A 95 7.67 -3.90 -8.94
N ALA A 96 8.69 -4.03 -8.10
CA ALA A 96 9.54 -5.19 -7.98
C ALA A 96 9.77 -5.56 -6.50
N GLY A 97 10.16 -6.79 -6.26
CA GLY A 97 10.29 -7.32 -4.91
C GLY A 97 11.60 -6.98 -4.21
N HIS A 98 11.79 -7.60 -3.07
CA HIS A 98 12.95 -7.38 -2.19
C HIS A 98 14.14 -8.24 -2.62
N ALA A 99 14.89 -7.80 -3.61
CA ALA A 99 16.10 -8.45 -4.09
C ALA A 99 17.18 -7.42 -4.39
N GLU A 100 18.46 -7.81 -4.27
CA GLU A 100 19.61 -6.95 -4.48
C GLU A 100 19.69 -6.42 -5.90
N TYR A 101 19.42 -7.29 -6.88
CA TYR A 101 19.37 -6.94 -8.30
C TYR A 101 17.99 -7.27 -8.90
N ILE A 102 17.51 -6.36 -9.72
CA ILE A 102 16.26 -6.52 -10.48
C ILE A 102 16.58 -6.36 -11.96
N VAL A 103 16.08 -7.27 -12.80
CA VAL A 103 16.04 -7.15 -14.26
C VAL A 103 14.58 -7.05 -14.66
N MET A 104 14.24 -6.04 -15.45
CA MET A 104 12.89 -5.83 -15.94
C MET A 104 12.88 -4.93 -17.18
N PRO A 105 11.83 -5.00 -18.04
CA PRO A 105 11.68 -4.11 -19.19
C PRO A 105 11.55 -2.63 -18.76
N GLU A 106 12.11 -1.70 -19.55
CA GLU A 106 11.99 -0.25 -19.30
C GLU A 106 10.53 0.26 -19.38
N ASP A 107 9.68 -0.42 -20.11
CA ASP A 107 8.24 -0.14 -20.19
C ASP A 107 7.42 -0.85 -19.11
N GLY A 108 8.06 -1.56 -18.18
CA GLY A 108 7.45 -2.16 -17.00
C GLY A 108 6.80 -1.13 -16.07
N LEU A 109 6.21 -1.61 -14.98
CA LEU A 109 5.59 -0.71 -13.98
C LEU A 109 6.67 -0.06 -13.11
N LEU A 110 7.25 0.99 -13.64
CA LEU A 110 8.31 1.78 -13.03
C LEU A 110 8.19 3.26 -13.39
N ILE A 111 8.86 4.12 -12.64
CA ILE A 111 9.10 5.53 -13.00
C ILE A 111 10.52 5.95 -12.61
N LYS A 112 11.11 6.83 -13.43
CA LYS A 112 12.32 7.56 -13.06
C LYS A 112 11.98 8.60 -11.99
N LEU A 113 12.73 8.59 -10.90
CA LEU A 113 12.50 9.47 -9.76
C LEU A 113 13.21 10.81 -9.97
N PRO A 114 12.51 11.95 -9.82
CA PRO A 114 13.14 13.26 -9.73
C PRO A 114 14.14 13.32 -8.58
N ASP A 115 15.14 14.20 -8.68
CA ASP A 115 16.14 14.39 -7.62
C ASP A 115 15.55 14.97 -6.34
N SER A 116 14.45 15.70 -6.44
CA SER A 116 13.68 16.26 -5.33
C SER A 116 12.99 15.23 -4.45
N ILE A 117 12.74 14.04 -4.95
CA ILE A 117 12.04 12.97 -4.22
C ILE A 117 12.99 12.22 -3.28
N ASP A 118 12.67 12.15 -1.99
CA ASP A 118 13.37 11.28 -1.05
C ASP A 118 13.18 9.81 -1.44
N ARG A 119 14.29 9.09 -1.57
CA ARG A 119 14.32 7.69 -2.04
C ARG A 119 13.65 6.72 -1.05
N LYS A 120 13.60 7.06 0.24
CA LYS A 120 12.91 6.27 1.26
C LYS A 120 11.39 6.44 1.12
N GLU A 121 10.91 7.67 0.87
CA GLU A 121 9.50 7.89 0.57
C GLU A 121 9.08 7.14 -0.70
N ALA A 122 9.93 7.20 -1.73
CA ALA A 122 9.68 6.49 -2.98
C ALA A 122 9.61 4.96 -2.80
N ALA A 123 10.30 4.39 -1.81
CA ALA A 123 10.19 2.96 -1.50
C ALA A 123 8.79 2.54 -1.01
N LEU A 124 7.87 3.48 -0.77
CA LEU A 124 6.46 3.21 -0.43
C LEU A 124 5.48 3.64 -1.54
N PHE A 125 5.98 4.06 -2.70
CA PHE A 125 5.13 4.59 -3.77
C PHE A 125 4.12 3.59 -4.33
N GLY A 126 4.45 2.31 -4.41
CA GLY A 126 3.50 1.31 -4.87
C GLY A 126 2.26 1.23 -3.99
N MET A 127 2.47 1.07 -2.69
CA MET A 127 1.38 1.01 -1.72
C MET A 127 0.59 2.33 -1.68
N THR A 128 1.25 3.46 -1.75
CA THR A 128 0.58 4.77 -1.72
C THR A 128 -0.07 5.12 -3.05
N SER A 129 0.36 4.55 -4.18
CA SER A 129 -0.33 4.64 -5.47
C SER A 129 -1.66 3.86 -5.48
N VAL A 130 -1.82 2.83 -4.64
CA VAL A 130 -3.12 2.20 -4.41
C VAL A 130 -4.12 3.21 -3.84
N ALA A 131 -3.69 4.11 -2.96
CA ALA A 131 -4.54 5.21 -2.46
C ALA A 131 -4.98 6.15 -3.59
N MET A 132 -4.05 6.53 -4.48
CA MET A 132 -4.37 7.33 -5.69
C MET A 132 -5.41 6.64 -6.55
N ARG A 133 -5.18 5.37 -6.89
CA ARG A 133 -6.11 4.56 -7.69
C ARG A 133 -7.49 4.49 -7.04
N THR A 134 -7.53 4.30 -5.72
CA THR A 134 -8.79 4.17 -4.98
C THR A 134 -9.58 5.47 -5.00
N CYS A 135 -8.94 6.63 -4.76
CA CYS A 135 -9.62 7.93 -4.82
C CYS A 135 -10.16 8.23 -6.22
N ARG A 136 -9.42 7.90 -7.28
CA ARG A 136 -9.88 8.03 -8.68
C ARG A 136 -11.06 7.11 -8.96
N ASN A 137 -10.98 5.83 -8.58
CA ASN A 137 -12.06 4.86 -8.76
C ASN A 137 -13.30 5.19 -7.93
N ALA A 138 -13.12 5.82 -6.77
CA ALA A 138 -14.22 6.33 -5.96
C ALA A 138 -14.95 7.50 -6.64
N GLU A 139 -14.40 8.10 -7.69
CA GLU A 139 -15.00 9.24 -8.43
C GLU A 139 -15.37 10.38 -7.48
N LEU A 140 -14.46 10.70 -6.54
CA LEU A 140 -14.71 11.72 -5.53
C LEU A 140 -14.95 13.09 -6.16
N GLN A 141 -15.95 13.80 -5.64
CA GLN A 141 -16.29 15.14 -6.08
C GLN A 141 -15.98 16.18 -5.00
N MET A 142 -15.68 17.39 -5.41
CA MET A 142 -15.47 18.51 -4.50
C MET A 142 -16.70 18.72 -3.61
N GLY A 143 -16.46 18.89 -2.30
CA GLY A 143 -17.51 19.11 -1.29
C GLY A 143 -18.16 17.85 -0.74
N GLU A 144 -17.88 16.67 -1.32
CA GLU A 144 -18.41 15.40 -0.78
C GLU A 144 -17.87 15.09 0.62
N ARG A 145 -18.70 14.49 1.44
CA ARG A 145 -18.33 13.92 2.74
C ARG A 145 -17.84 12.49 2.52
N VAL A 146 -16.60 12.24 2.84
CA VAL A 146 -15.94 10.94 2.62
C VAL A 146 -15.50 10.35 3.95
N LEU A 147 -15.93 9.11 4.23
CA LEU A 147 -15.43 8.33 5.34
C LEU A 147 -14.34 7.39 4.83
N ILE A 148 -13.17 7.48 5.42
CA ILE A 148 -12.05 6.53 5.19
C ILE A 148 -11.88 5.69 6.44
N VAL A 149 -11.97 4.37 6.28
CA VAL A 149 -11.88 3.39 7.38
C VAL A 149 -10.53 2.69 7.33
N GLY A 150 -9.74 2.89 8.38
CA GLY A 150 -8.36 2.39 8.49
C GLY A 150 -7.32 3.49 8.26
N ALA A 151 -6.61 3.89 9.33
CA ALA A 151 -5.53 4.88 9.32
C ALA A 151 -4.13 4.24 9.14
N GLY A 152 -4.03 3.13 8.41
CA GLY A 152 -2.76 2.64 7.89
C GLY A 152 -2.17 3.60 6.85
N ILE A 153 -1.00 3.30 6.30
CA ILE A 153 -0.34 4.17 5.32
C ILE A 153 -1.26 4.51 4.15
N ILE A 154 -1.92 3.48 3.57
CA ILE A 154 -2.80 3.68 2.40
C ILE A 154 -3.96 4.60 2.75
N GLY A 155 -4.61 4.38 3.92
CA GLY A 155 -5.73 5.21 4.36
C GLY A 155 -5.33 6.66 4.65
N GLN A 156 -4.19 6.88 5.30
CA GLN A 156 -3.70 8.25 5.56
C GLN A 156 -3.31 8.99 4.28
N VAL A 157 -2.72 8.30 3.31
CA VAL A 157 -2.41 8.89 2.00
C VAL A 157 -3.70 9.13 1.19
N ALA A 158 -4.65 8.21 1.22
CA ALA A 158 -5.97 8.40 0.58
C ALA A 158 -6.71 9.61 1.17
N ALA A 159 -6.63 9.80 2.49
CA ALA A 159 -7.21 10.96 3.17
C ALA A 159 -6.60 12.29 2.68
N GLN A 160 -5.28 12.36 2.57
CA GLN A 160 -4.59 13.53 2.03
C GLN A 160 -4.99 13.79 0.56
N ILE A 161 -5.04 12.74 -0.27
CA ILE A 161 -5.45 12.86 -1.68
C ILE A 161 -6.89 13.34 -1.79
N ALA A 162 -7.83 12.71 -1.06
CA ALA A 162 -9.24 13.07 -1.07
C ALA A 162 -9.46 14.52 -0.58
N THR A 163 -8.74 14.93 0.47
CA THR A 163 -8.74 16.33 0.96
C THR A 163 -8.23 17.28 -0.13
N GLY A 164 -7.12 16.91 -0.81
CA GLY A 164 -6.59 17.67 -1.95
C GLY A 164 -7.54 17.75 -3.15
N MET A 165 -8.45 16.79 -3.31
CA MET A 165 -9.54 16.82 -4.31
C MET A 165 -10.72 17.70 -3.87
N GLY A 166 -10.67 18.27 -2.66
CA GLY A 166 -11.73 19.13 -2.11
C GLY A 166 -12.85 18.39 -1.40
N ALA A 167 -12.67 17.11 -1.07
CA ALA A 167 -13.61 16.37 -0.24
C ALA A 167 -13.44 16.74 1.25
N ARG A 168 -14.53 16.60 2.01
CA ARG A 168 -14.57 16.72 3.47
C ARG A 168 -14.35 15.33 4.07
N VAL A 169 -13.12 15.07 4.50
CA VAL A 169 -12.69 13.72 4.87
C VAL A 169 -12.79 13.52 6.38
N MET A 170 -13.44 12.42 6.78
CA MET A 170 -13.31 11.81 8.10
C MET A 170 -12.48 10.53 7.96
N LEU A 171 -11.40 10.43 8.72
CA LEU A 171 -10.55 9.23 8.81
C LEU A 171 -10.76 8.56 10.16
N CYS A 172 -11.04 7.27 10.19
CA CYS A 172 -11.22 6.54 11.43
C CYS A 172 -10.35 5.28 11.53
N ASP A 173 -9.95 4.95 12.75
CA ASP A 173 -9.21 3.72 13.10
C ASP A 173 -9.49 3.38 14.57
N ILE A 174 -9.10 2.19 15.01
CA ILE A 174 -9.09 1.78 16.40
C ILE A 174 -7.73 2.04 17.08
N ASN A 175 -6.67 2.29 16.31
CA ASN A 175 -5.30 2.50 16.77
C ASN A 175 -5.02 4.00 16.99
N ALA A 176 -4.96 4.40 18.26
CA ALA A 176 -4.75 5.80 18.65
C ALA A 176 -3.42 6.39 18.11
N ASN A 177 -2.35 5.60 18.06
CA ASN A 177 -1.04 6.08 17.58
C ASN A 177 -1.08 6.44 16.09
N ARG A 178 -1.80 5.65 15.27
CA ARG A 178 -1.99 5.94 13.84
C ARG A 178 -2.82 7.21 13.63
N LEU A 179 -3.84 7.40 14.46
CA LEU A 179 -4.69 8.60 14.42
C LEU A 179 -3.93 9.85 14.84
N GLU A 180 -3.08 9.77 15.86
CA GLU A 180 -2.22 10.88 16.26
C GLU A 180 -1.31 11.36 15.11
N ILE A 181 -0.70 10.42 14.38
CA ILE A 181 0.11 10.75 13.19
C ILE A 181 -0.75 11.42 12.12
N ALA A 182 -1.96 10.90 11.87
CA ALA A 182 -2.88 11.47 10.89
C ALA A 182 -3.28 12.91 11.23
N GLU A 183 -3.50 13.21 12.51
CA GLU A 183 -3.77 14.58 13.00
C GLU A 183 -2.56 15.49 12.80
N GLN A 184 -1.37 15.05 13.22
CA GLN A 184 -0.13 15.82 13.10
C GLN A 184 0.21 16.23 11.67
N ILE A 185 -0.07 15.37 10.70
CA ILE A 185 0.17 15.68 9.28
C ILE A 185 -0.98 16.41 8.59
N GLY A 186 -2.12 16.54 9.26
CA GLY A 186 -3.34 17.14 8.70
C GLY A 186 -3.94 16.28 7.60
N ALA A 187 -3.98 14.95 7.78
CA ALA A 187 -4.41 14.01 6.75
C ALA A 187 -5.88 14.16 6.38
N ALA A 188 -6.74 14.56 7.32
CA ALA A 188 -8.19 14.66 7.17
C ALA A 188 -8.75 15.86 7.94
N GLU A 189 -9.98 16.29 7.60
CA GLU A 189 -10.72 17.32 8.34
C GLU A 189 -11.08 16.85 9.76
N THR A 190 -11.41 15.56 9.89
CA THR A 190 -11.73 14.92 11.17
C THR A 190 -11.01 13.59 11.28
N VAL A 191 -10.40 13.35 12.44
CA VAL A 191 -9.77 12.07 12.78
C VAL A 191 -10.52 11.49 13.97
N LEU A 192 -10.95 10.22 13.88
CA LEU A 192 -11.87 9.61 14.82
C LEU A 192 -11.39 8.24 15.30
N ASN A 193 -11.32 8.04 16.61
CA ASN A 193 -11.11 6.72 17.20
C ASN A 193 -12.47 5.99 17.35
N VAL A 194 -12.60 4.85 16.68
CA VAL A 194 -13.83 4.03 16.68
C VAL A 194 -13.68 2.74 17.48
N ALA A 195 -12.70 2.65 18.37
CA ALA A 195 -12.53 1.49 19.26
C ALA A 195 -13.76 1.31 20.16
N GLY A 196 -14.07 0.06 20.48
CA GLY A 196 -15.24 -0.27 21.30
C GLY A 196 -16.56 0.07 20.59
N ASP A 197 -17.38 0.93 21.19
CA ASP A 197 -18.67 1.39 20.66
C ASP A 197 -18.60 2.75 19.92
N GLY A 198 -17.37 3.23 19.63
CA GLY A 198 -17.13 4.54 18.99
C GLY A 198 -17.80 4.66 17.62
N TRP A 199 -17.84 3.58 16.83
CA TRP A 199 -18.53 3.61 15.53
C TRP A 199 -19.99 4.02 15.67
N GLY A 200 -20.75 3.36 16.52
CA GLY A 200 -22.18 3.60 16.67
C GLY A 200 -22.54 4.96 17.28
N LYS A 201 -21.60 5.62 17.96
CA LYS A 201 -21.82 6.93 18.55
C LYS A 201 -21.49 8.08 17.61
N GLU A 202 -20.46 7.93 16.80
CA GLU A 202 -19.85 9.04 16.07
C GLU A 202 -20.15 8.98 14.55
N ILE A 203 -20.43 7.79 14.01
CA ILE A 203 -20.73 7.60 12.58
C ILE A 203 -22.22 7.42 12.39
N ALA A 204 -22.86 8.49 11.93
CA ALA A 204 -24.30 8.48 11.70
C ALA A 204 -24.66 7.78 10.38
N ASP A 205 -25.81 7.12 10.37
CA ASP A 205 -26.41 6.51 9.18
C ASP A 205 -26.68 7.56 8.09
N GLY A 206 -26.28 7.20 6.85
CA GLY A 206 -26.49 8.06 5.70
C GLY A 206 -25.70 9.37 5.68
N ALA A 207 -24.65 9.46 6.48
CA ALA A 207 -23.90 10.70 6.66
C ALA A 207 -22.91 11.00 5.51
N PHE A 208 -22.46 10.00 4.74
CA PHE A 208 -21.36 10.13 3.80
C PHE A 208 -21.78 9.88 2.35
N ASP A 209 -21.20 10.62 1.43
CA ASP A 209 -21.34 10.44 -0.02
C ASP A 209 -20.57 9.21 -0.49
N ALA A 210 -19.40 8.97 0.10
CA ALA A 210 -18.56 7.81 -0.16
C ALA A 210 -17.97 7.26 1.14
N VAL A 211 -17.85 5.93 1.21
CA VAL A 211 -17.11 5.21 2.25
C VAL A 211 -16.03 4.37 1.58
N ILE A 212 -14.79 4.50 2.03
CA ILE A 212 -13.63 3.76 1.49
C ILE A 212 -13.06 2.89 2.60
N ASP A 213 -13.05 1.59 2.39
CA ASP A 213 -12.62 0.62 3.40
C ASP A 213 -11.22 0.07 3.11
N PHE A 214 -10.22 0.56 3.86
CA PHE A 214 -8.86 0.05 3.90
C PHE A 214 -8.59 -0.88 5.09
N ALA A 215 -9.54 -1.04 6.01
CA ALA A 215 -9.37 -1.89 7.18
C ALA A 215 -9.66 -3.36 6.88
N GLY A 216 -10.66 -3.65 6.05
CA GLY A 216 -10.99 -5.00 5.63
C GLY A 216 -11.50 -5.91 6.75
N VAL A 217 -12.12 -5.36 7.78
CA VAL A 217 -12.63 -6.13 8.92
C VAL A 217 -13.86 -6.93 8.48
N PRO A 218 -13.83 -8.28 8.56
CA PRO A 218 -14.97 -9.10 8.19
C PRO A 218 -16.20 -8.79 9.05
N GLY A 219 -17.38 -8.73 8.42
CA GLY A 219 -18.65 -8.46 9.09
C GLY A 219 -18.99 -6.99 9.30
N MET A 220 -18.14 -6.06 8.86
CA MET A 220 -18.43 -4.62 8.90
C MET A 220 -19.21 -4.12 7.67
N GLU A 221 -19.52 -4.96 6.70
CA GLU A 221 -20.09 -4.54 5.43
C GLU A 221 -21.41 -3.78 5.60
N ASP A 222 -22.31 -4.26 6.45
CA ASP A 222 -23.58 -3.59 6.72
C ASP A 222 -23.39 -2.23 7.41
N GLN A 223 -22.41 -2.11 8.29
CA GLN A 223 -22.07 -0.84 8.94
C GLN A 223 -21.53 0.18 7.93
N LEU A 224 -20.64 -0.25 7.03
CA LEU A 224 -20.09 0.60 5.96
C LEU A 224 -21.19 1.08 5.01
N ILE A 225 -22.14 0.19 4.65
CA ILE A 225 -23.28 0.51 3.81
C ILE A 225 -24.24 1.44 4.53
N SER A 226 -24.49 1.24 5.83
CA SER A 226 -25.36 2.12 6.62
C SER A 226 -24.83 3.56 6.70
N ALA A 227 -23.51 3.74 6.77
CA ALA A 227 -22.91 5.07 6.81
C ALA A 227 -23.06 5.87 5.50
N VAL A 228 -23.34 5.20 4.37
CA VAL A 228 -23.50 5.83 3.06
C VAL A 228 -24.92 6.38 2.88
N ARG A 229 -25.05 7.62 2.36
CA ARG A 229 -26.34 8.21 1.98
C ARG A 229 -26.99 7.47 0.80
N GLN A 230 -28.23 7.80 0.54
CA GLN A 230 -28.91 7.33 -0.69
C GLN A 230 -28.10 7.73 -1.94
N ARG A 231 -27.92 6.79 -2.86
CA ARG A 231 -27.14 6.91 -4.09
C ARG A 231 -25.65 7.22 -3.87
N GLY A 232 -25.18 6.97 -2.66
CA GLY A 232 -23.75 7.04 -2.36
C GLY A 232 -23.02 5.75 -2.77
N ARG A 233 -21.75 5.66 -2.41
CA ARG A 233 -20.91 4.54 -2.82
C ARG A 233 -20.00 4.02 -1.71
N VAL A 234 -19.75 2.70 -1.73
CA VAL A 234 -18.78 2.02 -0.88
C VAL A 234 -17.68 1.44 -1.76
N VAL A 235 -16.43 1.69 -1.42
CA VAL A 235 -15.27 1.12 -2.10
C VAL A 235 -14.60 0.12 -1.17
N PHE A 236 -14.60 -1.16 -1.55
CA PHE A 236 -13.89 -2.22 -0.85
C PHE A 236 -12.52 -2.42 -1.49
N ILE A 237 -11.45 -2.15 -0.76
CA ILE A 237 -10.09 -2.28 -1.25
C ILE A 237 -9.25 -3.27 -0.44
N ALA A 238 -9.42 -3.32 0.88
CA ALA A 238 -8.68 -4.25 1.71
C ALA A 238 -9.03 -5.71 1.38
N GLY A 239 -7.99 -6.54 1.23
CA GLY A 239 -8.15 -7.94 0.82
C GLY A 239 -8.98 -8.76 1.80
N ARG A 240 -9.99 -9.45 1.26
CA ARG A 240 -10.87 -10.38 1.98
C ARG A 240 -11.36 -11.46 1.02
N ASP A 241 -11.76 -12.62 1.56
CA ASP A 241 -12.23 -13.75 0.73
C ASP A 241 -13.55 -13.46 0.05
N LYS A 242 -14.46 -12.80 0.77
CA LYS A 242 -15.79 -12.47 0.28
C LYS A 242 -16.31 -11.20 0.95
N VAL A 243 -17.25 -10.56 0.28
CA VAL A 243 -18.09 -9.47 0.79
C VAL A 243 -19.48 -10.02 1.01
N THR A 244 -20.02 -9.88 2.22
CA THR A 244 -21.39 -10.33 2.55
C THR A 244 -22.13 -9.20 3.24
N TYR A 245 -23.29 -8.79 2.69
CA TYR A 245 -24.09 -7.72 3.25
C TYR A 245 -25.59 -8.01 3.09
N THR A 246 -26.39 -7.30 3.87
CA THR A 246 -27.85 -7.39 3.79
C THR A 246 -28.35 -6.69 2.53
N PHE A 247 -28.87 -7.45 1.55
CA PHE A 247 -29.26 -6.95 0.23
C PHE A 247 -30.20 -5.75 0.31
N ASN A 248 -31.27 -5.84 1.13
CA ASN A 248 -32.27 -4.76 1.24
C ASN A 248 -31.68 -3.45 1.79
N LEU A 249 -30.63 -3.51 2.58
CA LEU A 249 -29.94 -2.33 3.08
C LEU A 249 -29.30 -1.53 1.95
N GLY A 250 -28.60 -2.22 1.05
CA GLY A 250 -28.01 -1.60 -0.14
C GLY A 250 -29.05 -1.19 -1.18
N GLN A 251 -30.04 -2.06 -1.44
CA GLN A 251 -31.11 -1.78 -2.41
C GLN A 251 -31.95 -0.54 -1.99
N GLY A 252 -32.33 -0.46 -0.72
CA GLY A 252 -33.14 0.68 -0.23
C GLY A 252 -32.43 2.02 -0.33
N ARG A 253 -31.10 2.02 -0.36
CA ARG A 253 -30.27 3.22 -0.56
C ARG A 253 -29.81 3.44 -2.00
N GLU A 254 -30.08 2.50 -2.91
CA GLU A 254 -29.62 2.56 -4.31
C GLU A 254 -28.07 2.77 -4.40
N ILE A 255 -27.30 2.09 -3.53
CA ILE A 255 -25.87 2.29 -3.43
C ILE A 255 -25.10 1.72 -4.60
N GLN A 256 -23.89 2.26 -4.81
CA GLN A 256 -22.88 1.67 -5.69
C GLN A 256 -21.82 0.96 -4.86
N LEU A 257 -21.50 -0.29 -5.20
CA LEU A 257 -20.37 -1.01 -4.66
C LEU A 257 -19.24 -1.01 -5.68
N LYS A 258 -18.07 -0.55 -5.28
CA LYS A 258 -16.88 -0.50 -6.14
C LYS A 258 -15.75 -1.31 -5.52
N GLN A 259 -14.89 -1.82 -6.38
CA GLN A 259 -13.68 -2.51 -6.00
C GLN A 259 -12.54 -2.07 -6.92
N ASN A 260 -11.35 -2.04 -6.41
CA ASN A 260 -10.14 -1.91 -7.23
C ASN A 260 -9.00 -2.70 -6.59
N SER A 261 -7.99 -2.97 -7.37
CA SER A 261 -6.76 -3.55 -6.88
C SER A 261 -5.58 -2.88 -7.54
N HIS A 262 -4.46 -2.87 -6.85
CA HIS A 262 -3.20 -2.38 -7.41
C HIS A 262 -3.26 -0.91 -7.88
N PHE A 263 -2.39 -0.53 -8.81
CA PHE A 263 -2.24 0.80 -9.41
C PHE A 263 -1.65 0.64 -10.82
N ASP A 264 -1.72 1.68 -11.63
CA ASP A 264 -1.06 1.75 -12.93
C ASP A 264 0.04 2.83 -12.93
N ARG A 265 0.71 3.00 -14.09
CA ARG A 265 1.79 3.98 -14.25
C ARG A 265 1.29 5.42 -14.05
N ASP A 266 0.06 5.71 -14.48
CA ASP A 266 -0.53 7.05 -14.31
C ASP A 266 -0.78 7.37 -12.84
N ASP A 267 -1.27 6.39 -12.06
CA ASP A 267 -1.47 6.56 -10.62
C ASP A 267 -0.13 6.85 -9.91
N LEU A 268 0.91 6.10 -10.28
CA LEU A 268 2.26 6.25 -9.76
C LEU A 268 2.87 7.62 -10.09
N GLN A 269 2.76 8.06 -11.36
CA GLN A 269 3.24 9.38 -11.79
C GLN A 269 2.47 10.53 -11.12
N ASN A 270 1.15 10.38 -10.96
CA ASN A 270 0.32 11.37 -10.28
C ASN A 270 0.67 11.47 -8.79
N LEU A 271 0.86 10.32 -8.11
CA LEU A 271 1.33 10.30 -6.74
C LEU A 271 2.69 11.00 -6.60
N CYS A 272 3.66 10.62 -7.43
CA CYS A 272 5.00 11.23 -7.42
C CYS A 272 4.92 12.75 -7.53
N ARG A 273 4.09 13.29 -8.43
CA ARG A 273 3.86 14.74 -8.58
C ARG A 273 3.25 15.37 -7.32
N LEU A 274 2.32 14.70 -6.64
CA LEU A 274 1.72 15.23 -5.41
C LEU A 274 2.73 15.24 -4.25
N VAL A 275 3.57 14.23 -4.15
CA VAL A 275 4.66 14.18 -3.16
C VAL A 275 5.69 15.27 -3.44
N ASP A 276 6.14 15.41 -4.69
CA ASP A 276 7.10 16.43 -5.12
C ASP A 276 6.63 17.88 -4.82
N ARG A 277 5.32 18.09 -4.90
CA ARG A 277 4.68 19.37 -4.56
C ARG A 277 4.37 19.55 -3.07
N GLY A 278 4.68 18.56 -2.22
CA GLY A 278 4.38 18.59 -0.79
C GLY A 278 2.88 18.49 -0.44
N LEU A 279 2.04 18.09 -1.40
CA LEU A 279 0.59 17.91 -1.21
C LEU A 279 0.25 16.57 -0.57
N VAL A 280 1.12 15.59 -0.71
CA VAL A 280 1.05 14.30 -0.01
C VAL A 280 2.35 14.10 0.75
N LYS A 281 2.24 13.83 2.04
CA LYS A 281 3.36 13.64 2.96
C LYS A 281 3.48 12.16 3.30
N ILE A 282 4.55 11.50 2.85
CA ILE A 282 4.83 10.08 3.14
C ILE A 282 5.89 9.96 4.25
N ALA A 283 6.87 10.87 4.29
CA ALA A 283 7.96 10.82 5.27
C ALA A 283 7.50 10.62 6.73
N PRO A 284 6.46 11.32 7.24
CA PRO A 284 6.01 11.12 8.62
C PRO A 284 5.40 9.73 8.88
N LEU A 285 5.01 9.00 7.83
CA LEU A 285 4.46 7.64 7.92
C LEU A 285 5.55 6.58 7.98
N ILE A 286 6.81 6.91 7.66
CA ILE A 286 7.96 6.01 7.76
C ILE A 286 8.46 6.04 9.19
N ARG A 287 8.21 4.95 9.93
CA ARG A 287 8.62 4.84 11.35
C ARG A 287 9.92 4.07 11.50
N ASP A 288 10.21 3.17 10.57
CA ASP A 288 11.38 2.31 10.61
C ASP A 288 12.17 2.41 9.31
N VAL A 289 13.45 2.78 9.42
CA VAL A 289 14.43 2.67 8.34
C VAL A 289 15.57 1.81 8.87
N VAL A 290 15.61 0.56 8.42
CA VAL A 290 16.50 -0.46 9.01
C VAL A 290 17.30 -1.20 7.94
N PRO A 291 18.49 -1.71 8.25
CA PRO A 291 19.22 -2.58 7.33
C PRO A 291 18.39 -3.82 6.96
N VAL A 292 18.50 -4.27 5.71
CA VAL A 292 17.80 -5.48 5.24
C VAL A 292 18.16 -6.73 6.05
N SER A 293 19.30 -6.74 6.72
CA SER A 293 19.69 -7.81 7.65
C SER A 293 18.74 -7.99 8.84
N GLU A 294 17.96 -6.95 9.19
CA GLU A 294 16.93 -7.02 10.23
C GLU A 294 15.57 -7.53 9.75
N ALA A 295 15.46 -7.92 8.48
CA ALA A 295 14.20 -8.31 7.86
C ALA A 295 13.46 -9.38 8.68
N LYS A 296 14.16 -10.40 9.19
CA LYS A 296 13.50 -11.46 9.99
C LYS A 296 12.76 -10.87 11.20
N ARG A 297 13.41 -10.00 11.97
CA ARG A 297 12.80 -9.36 13.15
C ARG A 297 11.55 -8.56 12.76
N ILE A 298 11.66 -7.76 11.71
CA ILE A 298 10.55 -6.92 11.23
C ILE A 298 9.38 -7.78 10.73
N TYR A 299 9.65 -8.85 9.99
CA TYR A 299 8.58 -9.73 9.50
C TYR A 299 7.97 -10.59 10.60
N ASP A 300 8.71 -10.97 11.64
CA ASP A 300 8.14 -11.60 12.82
C ASP A 300 7.19 -10.63 13.56
N THR A 301 7.59 -9.36 13.75
CA THR A 301 6.70 -8.31 14.28
C THR A 301 5.46 -8.12 13.40
N LEU A 302 5.64 -8.04 12.07
CA LEU A 302 4.52 -7.88 11.13
C LEU A 302 3.52 -9.04 11.20
N ARG A 303 4.00 -10.28 11.41
CA ARG A 303 3.15 -11.46 11.56
C ARG A 303 2.39 -11.44 12.88
N ASP A 304 3.10 -11.19 13.98
CA ASP A 304 2.63 -11.46 15.34
C ASP A 304 1.99 -10.23 16.02
N THR A 305 2.56 -9.04 15.83
CA THR A 305 2.12 -7.77 16.42
C THR A 305 2.06 -6.64 15.38
N PRO A 306 1.23 -6.78 14.30
CA PRO A 306 1.25 -5.87 13.14
C PRO A 306 0.92 -4.40 13.48
N ASP A 307 0.27 -4.16 14.61
CA ASP A 307 -0.10 -2.81 15.06
C ASP A 307 1.09 -1.97 15.53
N GLU A 308 2.22 -2.61 15.83
CA GLU A 308 3.48 -1.94 16.17
C GLU A 308 4.16 -1.32 14.94
N LEU A 309 3.82 -1.75 13.72
CA LEU A 309 4.42 -1.27 12.48
C LEU A 309 3.46 -0.35 11.70
N LEU A 310 4.00 0.73 11.15
CA LEU A 310 3.31 1.57 10.18
C LEU A 310 4.05 1.53 8.85
N GLY A 311 5.03 2.37 8.61
CA GLY A 311 5.88 2.38 7.43
C GLY A 311 7.28 1.87 7.73
N THR A 312 7.72 0.83 7.03
CA THR A 312 9.05 0.27 7.18
C THR A 312 9.77 0.22 5.85
N VAL A 313 10.99 0.70 5.83
CA VAL A 313 11.88 0.74 4.66
C VAL A 313 13.19 0.03 4.99
N PHE A 314 13.58 -0.93 4.15
CA PHE A 314 14.87 -1.59 4.22
C PHE A 314 15.93 -0.83 3.43
N VAL A 315 17.12 -0.73 4.01
CA VAL A 315 18.35 -0.27 3.35
C VAL A 315 19.13 -1.50 2.89
N TRP A 316 19.52 -1.55 1.63
CA TRP A 316 20.20 -2.68 0.99
C TRP A 316 21.73 -2.54 0.97
#